data_332b85f845cad2032c7ecc101dd81bfd
#
_entry.id   332b85f845cad2032c7ecc101dd81bfd
#
_cell.length_a   1.000
_cell.length_b   1.000
_cell.length_c   1.000
_cell.angle_alpha   90.00
_cell.angle_beta   90.00
_cell.angle_gamma   90.00
#
_symmetry.space_group_name_H-M   'P 1'
#
loop_
_entity.id
_entity.type
_entity.pdbx_description
1 polymer ?
#
loop_
_entity_poly.entity_id
_entity_poly.type
_entity_poly.pdbx_seq_one_letter_code
_entity_poly.pdbx_strand_id
1 'polypeptide(L)'
;MSVYTKLLNVQSELKAPKSQYNSFGKYKYRSCEDILEALKPILNKNKATVIISDDILFVEGRHYIKATVKFIDTENGETVENSALAREDEIKKGMDSSQITGSVSSYARKYALNGMFAIDDTKDSDSTNTHGVEPDKPESTKLSAKQVGRLLAIGLKAGIKEPEIKKVIKSEFGKDKIEDLNKDQYDAVCSRLEAKTK
;
A
#
# COMPACT_ATOMS: atom_id res chain seq x y z
N MET A 1 -28.68 -19.45 -21.89
CA MET A 1 -27.27 -19.64 -21.37
C MET A 1 -27.38 -19.57 -19.87
N SER A 2 -26.69 -20.43 -19.11
CA SER A 2 -26.76 -20.38 -17.65
C SER A 2 -26.01 -19.16 -17.10
N VAL A 3 -26.35 -18.69 -15.90
CA VAL A 3 -25.66 -17.61 -15.20
C VAL A 3 -24.16 -17.91 -15.03
N TYR A 4 -23.79 -19.16 -14.81
CA TYR A 4 -22.39 -19.57 -14.70
C TYR A 4 -21.63 -19.46 -16.02
N THR A 5 -22.26 -19.75 -17.15
CA THR A 5 -21.64 -19.57 -18.47
C THR A 5 -21.40 -18.08 -18.76
N LYS A 6 -22.36 -17.23 -18.41
CA LYS A 6 -22.22 -15.77 -18.54
C LYS A 6 -21.08 -15.25 -17.64
N LEU A 7 -21.01 -15.72 -16.39
CA LEU A 7 -19.96 -15.36 -15.46
C LEU A 7 -18.58 -15.81 -16.00
N LEU A 8 -18.46 -17.01 -16.52
CA LEU A 8 -17.21 -17.52 -17.12
C LEU A 8 -16.76 -16.63 -18.30
N ASN A 9 -17.68 -16.21 -19.15
CA ASN A 9 -17.38 -15.29 -20.26
C ASN A 9 -16.85 -13.95 -19.72
N VAL A 10 -17.51 -13.40 -18.70
CA VAL A 10 -17.07 -12.13 -18.07
C VAL A 10 -15.69 -12.29 -17.44
N GLN A 11 -15.43 -13.35 -16.69
CA GLN A 11 -14.11 -13.64 -16.10
C GLN A 11 -13.02 -13.76 -17.16
N SER A 12 -13.32 -14.40 -18.29
CA SER A 12 -12.35 -14.62 -19.38
C SER A 12 -12.02 -13.33 -20.15
N GLU A 13 -12.99 -12.42 -20.28
CA GLU A 13 -12.84 -11.17 -21.04
C GLU A 13 -12.32 -10.00 -20.19
N LEU A 14 -12.59 -10.02 -18.88
CA LEU A 14 -12.28 -8.91 -18.00
C LEU A 14 -10.78 -8.68 -17.86
N LYS A 15 -10.36 -7.47 -18.21
CA LYS A 15 -9.01 -6.97 -17.96
C LYS A 15 -9.10 -5.71 -17.10
N ALA A 16 -8.66 -5.81 -15.87
CA ALA A 16 -8.64 -4.68 -14.93
C ALA A 16 -7.18 -4.42 -14.48
N PRO A 17 -6.37 -3.74 -15.32
CA PRO A 17 -4.96 -3.50 -15.01
C PRO A 17 -4.81 -2.58 -13.80
N LYS A 18 -3.67 -2.69 -13.09
CA LYS A 18 -3.31 -1.78 -12.00
C LYS A 18 -2.87 -0.44 -12.59
N SER A 19 -3.79 0.49 -12.81
CA SER A 19 -3.58 1.80 -13.43
C SER A 19 -3.24 2.90 -12.43
N GLN A 20 -3.68 2.75 -11.18
CA GLN A 20 -3.43 3.72 -10.09
C GLN A 20 -2.03 3.54 -9.50
N TYR A 21 -1.45 4.64 -8.99
CA TYR A 21 -0.14 4.61 -8.32
C TYR A 21 -0.23 5.19 -6.92
N ASN A 22 0.15 4.41 -5.92
CA ASN A 22 0.29 4.88 -4.55
C ASN A 22 1.70 5.44 -4.36
N SER A 23 1.82 6.76 -4.27
CA SER A 23 3.11 7.45 -4.11
C SER A 23 3.76 7.20 -2.74
N PHE A 24 2.97 6.92 -1.71
CA PHE A 24 3.47 6.62 -0.37
C PHE A 24 4.05 5.19 -0.30
N GLY A 25 3.28 4.19 -0.77
CA GLY A 25 3.70 2.79 -0.79
C GLY A 25 4.53 2.40 -2.01
N LYS A 26 4.69 3.29 -3.00
CA LYS A 26 5.46 3.08 -4.25
C LYS A 26 5.03 1.84 -5.04
N TYR A 27 3.73 1.53 -5.06
CA TYR A 27 3.19 0.41 -5.82
C TYR A 27 2.00 0.83 -6.69
N LYS A 28 1.77 0.07 -7.77
CA LYS A 28 0.58 0.21 -8.61
C LYS A 28 -0.56 -0.62 -8.03
N TYR A 29 -1.78 -0.07 -8.04
CA TYR A 29 -2.99 -0.75 -7.61
C TYR A 29 -4.15 -0.44 -8.56
N ARG A 30 -5.26 -1.16 -8.42
CA ARG A 30 -6.55 -0.86 -9.04
C ARG A 30 -7.54 -0.50 -7.95
N SER A 31 -8.42 0.45 -8.22
CA SER A 31 -9.52 0.80 -7.34
C SER A 31 -10.74 -0.09 -7.61
N CYS A 32 -11.74 -0.01 -6.73
CA CYS A 32 -13.05 -0.63 -6.97
C CYS A 32 -13.70 -0.05 -8.24
N GLU A 33 -13.58 1.25 -8.43
CA GLU A 33 -14.10 2.00 -9.56
C GLU A 33 -13.47 1.56 -10.89
N ASP A 34 -12.15 1.33 -10.93
CA ASP A 34 -11.45 0.83 -12.12
C ASP A 34 -12.01 -0.53 -12.57
N ILE A 35 -12.34 -1.42 -11.61
CA ILE A 35 -12.93 -2.72 -11.90
C ILE A 35 -14.34 -2.56 -12.45
N LEU A 36 -15.16 -1.72 -11.84
CA LEU A 36 -16.55 -1.48 -12.26
C LEU A 36 -16.62 -0.84 -13.64
N GLU A 37 -15.74 0.11 -13.96
CA GLU A 37 -15.65 0.70 -15.30
C GLU A 37 -15.30 -0.34 -16.37
N ALA A 38 -14.31 -1.22 -16.08
CA ALA A 38 -13.93 -2.29 -17.00
C ALA A 38 -15.05 -3.34 -17.19
N LEU A 39 -15.87 -3.56 -16.15
CA LEU A 39 -16.97 -4.53 -16.18
C LEU A 39 -18.16 -4.07 -17.03
N LYS A 40 -18.54 -2.79 -17.02
CA LYS A 40 -19.76 -2.27 -17.65
C LYS A 40 -19.98 -2.75 -19.09
N PRO A 41 -19.01 -2.59 -20.02
CA PRO A 41 -19.22 -3.03 -21.40
C PRO A 41 -19.37 -4.56 -21.53
N ILE A 42 -18.64 -5.32 -20.69
CA ILE A 42 -18.65 -6.78 -20.73
C ILE A 42 -19.96 -7.33 -20.18
N LEU A 43 -20.46 -6.73 -19.08
CA LEU A 43 -21.78 -7.07 -18.51
C LEU A 43 -22.91 -6.84 -19.51
N ASN A 44 -22.90 -5.68 -20.16
CA ASN A 44 -23.91 -5.37 -21.18
C ASN A 44 -23.91 -6.39 -22.33
N LYS A 45 -22.74 -6.75 -22.86
CA LYS A 45 -22.56 -7.77 -23.90
C LYS A 45 -23.11 -9.13 -23.49
N ASN A 46 -22.94 -9.52 -22.22
CA ASN A 46 -23.37 -10.81 -21.68
C ASN A 46 -24.80 -10.77 -21.10
N LYS A 47 -25.53 -9.66 -21.23
CA LYS A 47 -26.85 -9.47 -20.63
C LYS A 47 -26.87 -9.82 -19.15
N ALA A 48 -25.91 -9.27 -18.43
CA ALA A 48 -25.76 -9.45 -17.00
C ALA A 48 -25.62 -8.09 -16.31
N THR A 49 -25.88 -8.07 -15.01
CA THR A 49 -25.64 -6.87 -14.19
C THR A 49 -25.02 -7.27 -12.85
N VAL A 50 -24.49 -6.27 -12.13
CA VAL A 50 -23.92 -6.45 -10.80
C VAL A 50 -24.54 -5.48 -9.83
N ILE A 51 -24.94 -5.97 -8.68
CA ILE A 51 -25.36 -5.18 -7.53
C ILE A 51 -24.35 -5.41 -6.41
N ILE A 52 -23.93 -4.35 -5.74
CA ILE A 52 -23.03 -4.42 -4.58
C ILE A 52 -23.74 -3.81 -3.39
N SER A 53 -23.78 -4.53 -2.28
CA SER A 53 -24.30 -4.06 -0.99
C SER A 53 -23.24 -4.24 0.09
N ASP A 54 -23.33 -3.39 1.10
CA ASP A 54 -22.47 -3.47 2.29
C ASP A 54 -23.34 -3.71 3.52
N ASP A 55 -22.84 -4.58 4.40
CA ASP A 55 -23.36 -4.83 5.74
C ASP A 55 -22.27 -4.59 6.78
N ILE A 56 -22.67 -4.21 7.98
CA ILE A 56 -21.76 -4.09 9.12
C ILE A 56 -21.84 -5.35 9.96
N LEU A 57 -20.69 -5.97 10.21
CA LEU A 57 -20.57 -7.09 11.13
C LEU A 57 -19.75 -6.69 12.35
N PHE A 58 -20.25 -7.07 13.54
CA PHE A 58 -19.53 -6.89 14.79
C PHE A 58 -19.16 -8.27 15.34
N VAL A 59 -17.85 -8.56 15.37
CA VAL A 59 -17.33 -9.87 15.80
C VAL A 59 -16.21 -9.65 16.81
N GLU A 60 -16.36 -10.22 18.00
CA GLU A 60 -15.33 -10.16 19.06
C GLU A 60 -14.80 -8.75 19.34
N GLY A 61 -15.71 -7.77 19.47
CA GLY A 61 -15.35 -6.39 19.77
C GLY A 61 -14.78 -5.61 18.58
N ARG A 62 -14.90 -6.13 17.35
CA ARG A 62 -14.35 -5.49 16.14
C ARG A 62 -15.43 -5.30 15.07
N HIS A 63 -15.39 -4.17 14.39
CA HIS A 63 -16.27 -3.88 13.27
C HIS A 63 -15.62 -4.31 11.95
N TYR A 64 -16.44 -4.89 11.09
CA TYR A 64 -16.09 -5.27 9.73
C TYR A 64 -17.15 -4.78 8.76
N ILE A 65 -16.74 -4.29 7.61
CA ILE A 65 -17.62 -4.10 6.46
C ILE A 65 -17.60 -5.38 5.64
N LYS A 66 -18.77 -5.99 5.46
CA LYS A 66 -19.00 -7.10 4.54
C LYS A 66 -19.57 -6.57 3.25
N ALA A 67 -18.79 -6.57 2.18
CA ALA A 67 -19.31 -6.30 0.84
C ALA A 67 -19.80 -7.59 0.19
N THR A 68 -20.99 -7.57 -0.37
CA THR A 68 -21.57 -8.67 -1.16
C THR A 68 -21.77 -8.20 -2.59
N VAL A 69 -21.16 -8.92 -3.52
CA VAL A 69 -21.34 -8.75 -4.97
C VAL A 69 -22.32 -9.80 -5.47
N LYS A 70 -23.40 -9.37 -6.08
CA LYS A 70 -24.38 -10.23 -6.70
C LYS A 70 -24.31 -10.05 -8.23
N PHE A 71 -23.88 -11.10 -8.94
CA PHE A 71 -23.93 -11.18 -10.39
C PHE A 71 -25.28 -11.74 -10.81
N ILE A 72 -25.98 -11.06 -11.69
CA ILE A 72 -27.37 -11.34 -12.06
C ILE A 72 -27.48 -11.52 -13.57
N ASP A 73 -28.04 -12.63 -14.02
CA ASP A 73 -28.51 -12.81 -15.40
C ASP A 73 -29.78 -12.01 -15.61
N THR A 74 -29.77 -11.00 -16.49
CA THR A 74 -30.92 -10.11 -16.73
C THR A 74 -32.02 -10.77 -17.57
N GLU A 75 -31.78 -11.95 -18.13
CA GLU A 75 -32.78 -12.64 -18.96
C GLU A 75 -33.69 -13.57 -18.13
N ASN A 76 -33.17 -14.18 -17.07
CA ASN A 76 -33.91 -15.16 -16.26
C ASN A 76 -33.88 -14.87 -14.75
N GLY A 77 -33.08 -13.89 -14.30
CA GLY A 77 -32.95 -13.52 -12.88
C GLY A 77 -32.08 -14.44 -12.03
N GLU A 78 -31.42 -15.45 -12.62
CA GLU A 78 -30.47 -16.29 -11.88
C GLU A 78 -29.32 -15.47 -11.34
N THR A 79 -28.82 -15.83 -10.15
CA THR A 79 -27.78 -15.07 -9.46
C THR A 79 -26.64 -15.92 -8.95
N VAL A 80 -25.45 -15.32 -8.91
CA VAL A 80 -24.29 -15.84 -8.20
C VAL A 80 -23.79 -14.76 -7.24
N GLU A 81 -23.46 -15.13 -6.00
CA GLU A 81 -23.00 -14.18 -4.99
C GLU A 81 -21.60 -14.52 -4.51
N ASN A 82 -20.84 -13.47 -4.20
CA ASN A 82 -19.55 -13.56 -3.50
C ASN A 82 -19.42 -12.42 -2.50
N SER A 83 -18.81 -12.67 -1.35
CA SER A 83 -18.64 -11.68 -0.31
C SER A 83 -17.18 -11.62 0.16
N ALA A 84 -16.78 -10.44 0.62
CA ALA A 84 -15.50 -10.24 1.28
C ALA A 84 -15.66 -9.30 2.48
N LEU A 85 -14.73 -9.41 3.41
CA LEU A 85 -14.71 -8.64 4.64
C LEU A 85 -13.48 -7.72 4.66
N ALA A 86 -13.66 -6.51 5.17
CA ALA A 86 -12.55 -5.64 5.54
C ALA A 86 -12.78 -5.14 6.97
N ARG A 87 -11.72 -5.18 7.79
CA ARG A 87 -11.80 -4.71 9.17
C ARG A 87 -11.81 -3.19 9.21
N GLU A 88 -12.71 -2.63 10.02
CA GLU A 88 -12.78 -1.20 10.31
C GLU A 88 -11.97 -0.89 11.58
N ASP A 89 -11.08 0.09 11.50
CA ASP A 89 -10.38 0.61 12.67
C ASP A 89 -11.24 1.70 13.32
N GLU A 90 -11.30 1.73 14.65
CA GLU A 90 -12.07 2.75 15.38
C GLU A 90 -11.51 4.16 15.16
N ILE A 91 -10.19 4.28 15.07
CA ILE A 91 -9.48 5.56 14.92
C ILE A 91 -8.35 5.41 13.91
N LYS A 92 -8.29 6.31 12.94
CA LYS A 92 -7.20 6.39 11.99
C LYS A 92 -6.73 7.84 11.86
N LYS A 93 -5.45 8.07 12.11
CA LYS A 93 -4.87 9.43 12.07
C LYS A 93 -5.11 10.10 10.71
N GLY A 94 -5.75 11.27 10.74
CA GLY A 94 -6.02 12.08 9.55
C GLY A 94 -7.29 11.69 8.79
N MET A 95 -8.15 10.86 9.37
CA MET A 95 -9.46 10.50 8.81
C MET A 95 -10.55 10.71 9.87
N ASP A 96 -11.71 11.17 9.45
CA ASP A 96 -12.94 11.13 10.27
C ASP A 96 -13.60 9.74 10.16
N SER A 97 -14.61 9.48 11.01
CA SER A 97 -15.28 8.18 11.06
C SER A 97 -15.93 7.80 9.72
N SER A 98 -16.54 8.75 9.01
CA SER A 98 -17.17 8.49 7.71
C SER A 98 -16.14 8.14 6.64
N GLN A 99 -14.97 8.79 6.67
CA GLN A 99 -13.85 8.48 5.77
C GLN A 99 -13.26 7.10 6.06
N ILE A 100 -13.18 6.70 7.34
CA ILE A 100 -12.72 5.36 7.72
C ILE A 100 -13.66 4.32 7.12
N THR A 101 -14.96 4.41 7.41
CA THR A 101 -15.97 3.47 6.88
C THR A 101 -15.96 3.44 5.37
N GLY A 102 -15.94 4.59 4.68
CA GLY A 102 -15.91 4.67 3.22
C GLY A 102 -14.67 4.00 2.60
N SER A 103 -13.50 4.19 3.22
CA SER A 103 -12.27 3.54 2.76
C SER A 103 -12.31 2.02 2.94
N VAL A 104 -12.84 1.54 4.07
CA VAL A 104 -12.98 0.11 4.37
C VAL A 104 -14.00 -0.54 3.43
N SER A 105 -15.13 0.13 3.16
CA SER A 105 -16.11 -0.31 2.16
C SER A 105 -15.47 -0.50 0.79
N SER A 106 -14.68 0.48 0.31
CA SER A 106 -13.97 0.36 -0.98
C SER A 106 -13.03 -0.85 -1.02
N TYR A 107 -12.35 -1.16 0.09
CA TYR A 107 -11.52 -2.37 0.19
C TYR A 107 -12.35 -3.66 0.15
N ALA A 108 -13.41 -3.75 0.96
CA ALA A 108 -14.28 -4.93 0.99
C ALA A 108 -14.88 -5.22 -0.39
N ARG A 109 -15.42 -4.18 -1.07
CA ARG A 109 -15.99 -4.27 -2.42
C ARG A 109 -14.96 -4.73 -3.44
N LYS A 110 -13.73 -4.19 -3.40
CA LYS A 110 -12.65 -4.60 -4.29
C LYS A 110 -12.33 -6.09 -4.14
N TYR A 111 -12.20 -6.59 -2.91
CA TYR A 111 -11.94 -8.01 -2.66
C TYR A 111 -13.10 -8.91 -3.07
N ALA A 112 -14.35 -8.47 -2.83
CA ALA A 112 -15.51 -9.20 -3.29
C ALA A 112 -15.56 -9.30 -4.83
N LEU A 113 -15.26 -8.21 -5.55
CA LEU A 113 -15.15 -8.20 -7.00
C LEU A 113 -14.01 -9.07 -7.51
N ASN A 114 -12.83 -9.01 -6.87
CA ASN A 114 -11.69 -9.85 -7.23
C ASN A 114 -12.05 -11.35 -7.18
N GLY A 115 -12.72 -11.78 -6.09
CA GLY A 115 -13.16 -13.16 -5.95
C GLY A 115 -14.26 -13.55 -6.95
N MET A 116 -15.25 -12.68 -7.20
CA MET A 116 -16.32 -12.93 -8.16
C MET A 116 -15.80 -13.09 -9.58
N PHE A 117 -14.87 -12.24 -10.00
CA PHE A 117 -14.40 -12.18 -11.38
C PHE A 117 -13.05 -12.83 -11.61
N ALA A 118 -12.54 -13.61 -10.64
CA ALA A 118 -11.25 -14.30 -10.73
C ALA A 118 -10.11 -13.36 -11.15
N ILE A 119 -10.10 -12.13 -10.59
CA ILE A 119 -9.07 -11.13 -10.90
C ILE A 119 -7.81 -11.52 -10.14
N ASP A 120 -6.78 -11.95 -10.88
CA ASP A 120 -5.48 -12.31 -10.31
C ASP A 120 -4.66 -11.06 -9.98
N ASP A 121 -4.25 -10.96 -8.72
CA ASP A 121 -3.25 -10.00 -8.25
C ASP A 121 -1.87 -10.67 -8.30
N THR A 122 -1.31 -10.82 -9.51
CA THR A 122 -0.04 -11.49 -9.79
C THR A 122 1.20 -10.97 -9.03
N LYS A 123 1.04 -10.01 -8.14
CA LYS A 123 1.97 -9.72 -7.05
C LYS A 123 1.20 -9.78 -5.75
N ASP A 124 1.26 -10.94 -5.14
CA ASP A 124 0.76 -11.16 -3.80
C ASP A 124 1.43 -10.17 -2.86
N SER A 125 0.63 -9.34 -2.18
CA SER A 125 1.15 -8.43 -1.15
C SER A 125 1.77 -9.21 0.01
N ASP A 126 1.45 -10.51 0.14
CA ASP A 126 2.06 -11.38 1.14
C ASP A 126 3.54 -11.67 0.82
N SER A 127 3.94 -11.63 -0.45
CA SER A 127 5.36 -11.71 -0.84
C SER A 127 6.18 -10.46 -0.45
N THR A 128 5.51 -9.38 -0.08
CA THR A 128 6.13 -8.12 0.39
C THR A 128 5.80 -7.82 1.85
N ASN A 129 5.05 -8.72 2.53
CA ASN A 129 4.64 -8.53 3.91
C ASN A 129 5.75 -9.03 4.87
N THR A 130 6.80 -8.25 4.98
CA THR A 130 7.81 -8.40 6.02
C THR A 130 7.28 -7.81 7.33
N HIS A 131 6.25 -8.44 7.94
CA HIS A 131 5.90 -8.14 9.31
C HIS A 131 7.07 -8.51 10.22
N GLY A 132 7.81 -7.50 10.66
CA GLY A 132 8.92 -7.64 11.62
C GLY A 132 10.32 -7.66 11.02
N VAL A 133 10.48 -7.61 9.70
CA VAL A 133 11.74 -7.25 9.06
C VAL A 133 11.50 -5.89 8.39
N GLU A 134 12.15 -4.84 8.86
CA GLU A 134 12.24 -3.63 8.07
C GLU A 134 12.69 -4.06 6.66
N PRO A 135 11.96 -3.72 5.57
CA PRO A 135 12.49 -4.00 4.26
C PRO A 135 13.85 -3.30 4.20
N ASP A 136 14.89 -4.07 3.92
CA ASP A 136 16.11 -3.50 3.38
C ASP A 136 15.65 -2.60 2.22
N LYS A 137 15.53 -1.31 2.50
CA LYS A 137 15.54 -0.31 1.46
C LYS A 137 16.79 -0.67 0.66
N PRO A 138 16.71 -0.75 -0.69
CA PRO A 138 17.95 -0.68 -1.43
C PRO A 138 18.64 0.55 -0.84
N GLU A 139 19.75 0.32 -0.16
CA GLU A 139 20.54 1.38 0.44
C GLU A 139 20.71 2.42 -0.67
N SER A 140 20.03 3.56 -0.50
CA SER A 140 20.56 4.74 -1.14
C SER A 140 21.93 4.89 -0.49
N THR A 141 22.97 4.57 -1.21
CA THR A 141 24.37 4.63 -0.76
C THR A 141 24.76 6.03 -0.27
N LYS A 142 23.78 6.95 -0.16
CA LYS A 142 23.96 8.34 0.24
C LYS A 142 23.00 8.74 1.34
N LEU A 143 23.52 9.47 2.32
CA LEU A 143 22.71 10.05 3.38
C LEU A 143 21.73 11.09 2.83
N SER A 144 20.53 11.15 3.42
CA SER A 144 19.56 12.19 3.10
C SER A 144 20.03 13.57 3.60
N ALA A 145 19.56 14.65 2.99
CA ALA A 145 19.87 16.01 3.42
C ALA A 145 19.54 16.28 4.90
N LYS A 146 18.51 15.61 5.46
CA LYS A 146 18.17 15.68 6.88
C LYS A 146 19.25 15.05 7.77
N GLN A 147 19.81 13.92 7.37
CA GLN A 147 20.87 13.23 8.12
C GLN A 147 22.16 14.04 8.09
N VAL A 148 22.53 14.58 6.93
CA VAL A 148 23.67 15.48 6.80
C VAL A 148 23.50 16.71 7.70
N GLY A 149 22.32 17.37 7.65
CA GLY A 149 22.03 18.52 8.50
C GLY A 149 22.10 18.20 9.99
N ARG A 150 21.61 17.01 10.42
CA ARG A 150 21.72 16.56 11.81
C ARG A 150 23.17 16.38 12.23
N LEU A 151 23.99 15.72 11.43
CA LEU A 151 25.40 15.48 11.71
C LEU A 151 26.18 16.80 11.86
N LEU A 152 25.93 17.76 10.97
CA LEU A 152 26.54 19.09 11.05
C LEU A 152 26.10 19.86 12.30
N ALA A 153 24.82 19.76 12.69
CA ALA A 153 24.31 20.39 13.90
C ALA A 153 24.94 19.81 15.18
N ILE A 154 25.15 18.48 15.23
CA ILE A 154 25.85 17.83 16.35
C ILE A 154 27.31 18.29 16.37
N GLY A 155 27.98 18.34 15.22
CA GLY A 155 29.36 18.82 15.10
C GLY A 155 29.50 20.26 15.61
N LEU A 156 28.58 21.13 15.22
CA LEU A 156 28.59 22.53 15.67
C LEU A 156 28.44 22.65 17.18
N LYS A 157 27.56 21.84 17.81
CA LYS A 157 27.43 21.77 19.27
C LYS A 157 28.68 21.28 19.94
N ALA A 158 29.42 20.37 19.31
CA ALA A 158 30.73 19.88 19.80
C ALA A 158 31.91 20.84 19.48
N GLY A 159 31.64 22.02 18.90
CA GLY A 159 32.67 22.98 18.53
C GLY A 159 33.50 22.61 17.30
N ILE A 160 33.04 21.59 16.53
CA ILE A 160 33.75 21.07 15.36
C ILE A 160 33.08 21.57 14.08
N LYS A 161 33.83 22.22 13.20
CA LYS A 161 33.31 22.77 11.95
C LYS A 161 33.27 21.73 10.83
N GLU A 162 32.43 21.96 9.86
CA GLU A 162 32.23 21.04 8.70
C GLU A 162 33.51 20.60 8.02
N PRO A 163 34.53 21.47 7.75
CA PRO A 163 35.81 21.03 7.15
C PRO A 163 36.59 20.00 7.99
N GLU A 164 36.48 20.09 9.31
CA GLU A 164 37.15 19.15 10.24
C GLU A 164 36.43 17.81 10.26
N ILE A 165 35.09 17.84 10.23
CA ILE A 165 34.26 16.64 10.08
C ILE A 165 34.59 15.91 8.76
N LYS A 166 34.66 16.63 7.65
CA LYS A 166 35.05 16.07 6.34
C LYS A 166 36.44 15.47 6.35
N LYS A 167 37.40 16.10 7.05
CA LYS A 167 38.75 15.59 7.17
C LYS A 167 38.80 14.26 7.93
N VAL A 168 38.01 14.14 9.00
CA VAL A 168 37.90 12.87 9.77
C VAL A 168 37.23 11.79 8.91
N ILE A 169 36.14 12.10 8.23
CA ILE A 169 35.45 11.16 7.35
C ILE A 169 36.37 10.66 6.24
N LYS A 170 37.16 11.55 5.64
CA LYS A 170 38.14 11.18 4.62
C LYS A 170 39.24 10.27 5.16
N SER A 171 39.78 10.56 6.35
CA SER A 171 40.86 9.77 6.94
C SER A 171 40.40 8.40 7.45
N GLU A 172 39.14 8.27 7.96
CA GLU A 172 38.66 7.03 8.56
C GLU A 172 37.91 6.13 7.58
N PHE A 173 37.13 6.72 6.65
CA PHE A 173 36.25 5.98 5.77
C PHE A 173 36.60 6.14 4.29
N GLY A 174 37.62 6.94 3.94
CA GLY A 174 38.02 7.19 2.56
C GLY A 174 36.94 7.91 1.72
N LYS A 175 36.01 8.62 2.36
CA LYS A 175 34.90 9.32 1.68
C LYS A 175 35.18 10.82 1.61
N ASP A 176 34.95 11.42 0.42
CA ASP A 176 35.17 12.85 0.21
C ASP A 176 33.95 13.70 0.62
N LYS A 177 32.76 13.11 0.68
CA LYS A 177 31.50 13.79 1.02
C LYS A 177 30.81 13.10 2.18
N ILE A 178 30.13 13.88 3.03
CA ILE A 178 29.34 13.38 4.16
C ILE A 178 28.18 12.50 3.66
N GLU A 179 27.60 12.84 2.51
CA GLU A 179 26.49 12.11 1.90
C GLU A 179 26.86 10.68 1.48
N ASP A 180 28.15 10.40 1.28
CA ASP A 180 28.64 9.09 0.82
C ASP A 180 28.88 8.09 1.96
N LEU A 181 28.63 8.49 3.22
CA LEU A 181 28.66 7.59 4.38
C LEU A 181 27.47 6.63 4.34
N ASN A 182 27.71 5.37 4.70
CA ASN A 182 26.63 4.44 4.99
C ASN A 182 26.07 4.69 6.41
N LYS A 183 24.98 3.99 6.76
CA LYS A 183 24.28 4.18 8.04
C LYS A 183 25.21 3.95 9.25
N ASP A 184 25.99 2.87 9.25
CA ASP A 184 26.86 2.50 10.37
C ASP A 184 27.98 3.52 10.57
N GLN A 185 28.58 4.00 9.47
CA GLN A 185 29.57 5.05 9.48
C GLN A 185 29.01 6.38 9.99
N TYR A 186 27.79 6.72 9.55
CA TYR A 186 27.07 7.91 10.02
C TYR A 186 26.79 7.85 11.52
N ASP A 187 26.24 6.73 12.01
CA ASP A 187 25.93 6.55 13.42
C ASP A 187 27.19 6.57 14.30
N ALA A 188 28.30 6.00 13.82
CA ALA A 188 29.58 6.05 14.49
C ALA A 188 30.15 7.48 14.62
N VAL A 189 30.04 8.29 13.55
CA VAL A 189 30.48 9.69 13.58
C VAL A 189 29.58 10.51 14.51
N CYS A 190 28.26 10.35 14.44
CA CYS A 190 27.33 11.05 15.34
C CYS A 190 27.59 10.73 16.81
N SER A 191 27.72 9.46 17.17
CA SER A 191 28.00 9.03 18.55
C SER A 191 29.31 9.62 19.11
N ARG A 192 30.34 9.70 18.26
CA ARG A 192 31.61 10.26 18.64
C ARG A 192 31.58 11.78 18.84
N LEU A 193 30.79 12.49 18.02
CA LEU A 193 30.58 13.93 18.17
C LEU A 193 29.71 14.25 19.39
N GLU A 194 28.70 13.44 19.66
CA GLU A 194 27.84 13.57 20.85
C GLU A 194 28.64 13.32 22.16
N ALA A 195 29.60 12.38 22.15
CA ALA A 195 30.44 12.13 23.29
C ALA A 195 31.40 13.30 23.66
N LYS A 196 31.73 14.17 22.70
CA LYS A 196 32.52 15.39 22.91
C LYS A 196 31.71 16.57 23.40
N THR A 197 30.38 16.47 23.42
CA THR A 197 29.50 17.52 23.85
C THR A 197 29.15 17.40 25.35
N LYS A 198 29.55 16.33 26.01
CA LYS A 198 29.52 16.11 27.47
C LYS A 198 30.82 16.57 28.11
#